data_189a65ea04c47cde35f89c03dbc0a30c
#
_entry.id   189a65ea04c47cde35f89c03dbc0a30c
#
_cell.length_a   1.000
_cell.length_b   1.000
_cell.length_c   1.000
_cell.angle_alpha   90.00
_cell.angle_beta   90.00
_cell.angle_gamma   90.00
#
_symmetry.space_group_name_H-M   'P 1'
#
loop_
_entity.id
_entity.type
_entity.pdbx_description
1 polymer ?
#
loop_
_entity_poly.entity_id
_entity_poly.type
_entity_poly.pdbx_seq_one_letter_code
_entity_poly.pdbx_strand_id
1 'polypeptide(L)'
;MLNGKHFYNQTLKKTVAVFGTLFNNIKIVRQGTGETRVPIAYGPRKKFLARIQADTTAATDKSIAIKLPRLSFEITDISFDATSKLNKFNKRVLPISGNETKSNVVNQSVAYNIGMQLNIYGKNQDDVLQIFEQILPTFAPEYTVAIKDMEGPGTVTDVPIVLTGTSIQDDYEGDFQTRRSIIYALDFTMKVRFAGGVSEGKIIRTIDTFFYSDIENPSAQVNSNNISDTATIAIDNVIGTLREGQTMTFEGMPRSSTYVPLTIVTISDTLINGKPNSITVSSNQTIPNNTLLTFINKNGEENVRIAVGANDEPPLDDDDTITTTFGFDHG
;
A
#
# COMPACT_ATOMS: atom_id res chain seq x y z
N MET A 1 -6.38 7.32 -13.88
CA MET A 1 -6.63 8.77 -13.85
C MET A 1 -5.99 9.33 -12.59
N LEU A 2 -5.44 10.55 -12.66
CA LEU A 2 -4.95 11.23 -11.45
C LEU A 2 -6.19 11.73 -10.68
N ASN A 3 -6.40 11.25 -9.45
CA ASN A 3 -7.62 11.48 -8.66
C ASN A 3 -7.79 12.90 -8.11
N GLY A 4 -7.01 13.88 -8.57
CA GLY A 4 -7.06 15.24 -8.06
C GLY A 4 -6.64 15.43 -6.59
N LYS A 5 -6.34 14.36 -5.86
CA LYS A 5 -5.77 14.44 -4.51
C LYS A 5 -4.27 14.70 -4.60
N HIS A 6 -3.82 15.76 -3.95
CA HIS A 6 -2.38 16.03 -3.81
C HIS A 6 -1.75 14.99 -2.88
N PHE A 7 -0.65 14.37 -3.33
CA PHE A 7 0.23 13.58 -2.48
C PHE A 7 1.70 13.84 -2.85
N TYR A 8 2.59 13.79 -1.88
CA TYR A 8 4.02 14.00 -2.09
C TYR A 8 4.83 13.19 -1.07
N ASN A 9 5.26 12.00 -1.48
CA ASN A 9 6.03 11.07 -0.63
C ASN A 9 7.50 11.44 -0.49
N GLN A 10 7.96 12.49 -1.17
CA GLN A 10 9.35 12.95 -1.20
C GLN A 10 10.37 11.89 -1.65
N THR A 11 9.92 10.82 -2.31
CA THR A 11 10.78 9.68 -2.71
C THR A 11 12.01 10.14 -3.48
N LEU A 12 11.82 10.96 -4.52
CA LEU A 12 12.94 11.47 -5.32
C LEU A 12 13.91 12.34 -4.49
N LYS A 13 13.38 13.19 -3.62
CA LYS A 13 14.20 14.03 -2.73
C LYS A 13 15.01 13.16 -1.76
N LYS A 14 14.39 12.15 -1.16
CA LYS A 14 15.08 11.19 -0.27
C LYS A 14 16.17 10.43 -1.02
N THR A 15 15.89 9.96 -2.24
CA THR A 15 16.86 9.26 -3.11
C THR A 15 18.10 10.12 -3.38
N VAL A 16 17.90 11.38 -3.76
CA VAL A 16 19.01 12.34 -3.99
C VAL A 16 19.82 12.59 -2.72
N ALA A 17 19.15 12.77 -1.58
CA ALA A 17 19.80 12.99 -0.30
C ALA A 17 20.63 11.78 0.13
N VAL A 18 20.09 10.57 0.00
CA VAL A 18 20.79 9.32 0.35
C VAL A 18 22.01 9.12 -0.53
N PHE A 19 21.90 9.35 -1.84
CA PHE A 19 23.04 9.27 -2.75
C PHE A 19 24.14 10.26 -2.36
N GLY A 20 23.80 11.53 -2.08
CA GLY A 20 24.76 12.52 -1.65
C GLY A 20 25.43 12.19 -0.30
N THR A 21 24.68 11.56 0.62
CA THR A 21 25.22 11.16 1.92
C THR A 21 26.24 10.02 1.81
N LEU A 22 26.05 9.10 0.85
CA LEU A 22 26.95 7.98 0.63
C LEU A 22 28.41 8.43 0.35
N PHE A 23 28.58 9.53 -0.37
CA PHE A 23 29.90 10.05 -0.76
C PHE A 23 30.38 11.25 0.08
N ASN A 24 29.67 11.60 1.13
CA ASN A 24 29.93 12.83 1.89
C ASN A 24 31.18 12.76 2.80
N ASN A 25 31.72 11.57 3.07
CA ASN A 25 32.83 11.36 4.01
C ASN A 25 34.15 11.02 3.36
N ILE A 26 34.27 11.20 2.03
CA ILE A 26 35.51 10.95 1.31
C ILE A 26 36.57 11.97 1.71
N LYS A 27 37.78 11.49 2.00
CA LYS A 27 38.92 12.29 2.40
C LYS A 27 40.12 11.99 1.50
N ILE A 28 40.97 12.98 1.31
CA ILE A 28 42.28 12.84 0.66
C ILE A 28 43.38 13.17 1.63
N VAL A 29 44.55 12.57 1.42
CA VAL A 29 45.76 12.85 2.20
C VAL A 29 46.79 13.46 1.24
N ARG A 30 47.30 14.63 1.62
CA ARG A 30 48.39 15.30 0.87
C ARG A 30 49.61 15.41 1.75
N GLN A 31 50.76 15.24 1.16
CA GLN A 31 52.03 15.44 1.86
C GLN A 31 52.11 16.89 2.45
N GLY A 32 52.31 16.99 3.74
CA GLY A 32 52.44 18.28 4.45
C GLY A 32 51.13 18.97 4.87
N THR A 33 49.96 18.52 4.41
CA THR A 33 48.67 19.21 4.73
C THR A 33 47.71 18.32 5.54
N GLY A 34 48.02 17.03 5.69
CA GLY A 34 47.17 16.10 6.42
C GLY A 34 45.89 15.71 5.66
N GLU A 35 44.92 15.17 6.40
CA GLU A 35 43.61 14.73 5.85
C GLU A 35 42.73 15.94 5.49
N THR A 36 42.18 15.95 4.30
CA THR A 36 41.22 16.97 3.85
C THR A 36 39.97 16.31 3.33
N ARG A 37 38.80 16.70 3.87
CA ARG A 37 37.50 16.23 3.38
C ARG A 37 37.16 16.84 2.04
N VAL A 38 36.68 16.03 1.11
CA VAL A 38 36.25 16.45 -0.21
C VAL A 38 34.81 16.91 -0.18
N PRO A 39 34.51 18.18 -0.53
CA PRO A 39 33.14 18.69 -0.51
C PRO A 39 32.34 18.10 -1.69
N ILE A 40 31.09 17.74 -1.42
CA ILE A 40 30.12 17.24 -2.39
C ILE A 40 28.92 18.20 -2.49
N ALA A 41 28.38 18.36 -3.71
CA ALA A 41 27.18 19.14 -3.93
C ALA A 41 26.33 18.58 -5.07
N TYR A 42 24.98 18.69 -4.92
CA TYR A 42 24.05 18.41 -6.00
C TYR A 42 24.06 19.55 -7.03
N GLY A 43 24.27 19.22 -8.29
CA GLY A 43 24.17 20.17 -9.37
C GLY A 43 24.79 19.68 -10.68
N PRO A 44 24.33 20.24 -11.81
CA PRO A 44 24.77 19.84 -13.14
C PRO A 44 26.28 20.04 -13.35
N ARG A 45 26.90 19.05 -14.00
CA ARG A 45 28.32 19.09 -14.37
C ARG A 45 28.71 20.41 -15.05
N LYS A 46 27.89 20.88 -16.00
CA LYS A 46 28.13 22.13 -16.75
C LYS A 46 28.27 23.36 -15.84
N LYS A 47 27.49 23.42 -14.76
CA LYS A 47 27.55 24.53 -13.78
C LYS A 47 28.87 24.57 -13.04
N PHE A 48 29.43 23.42 -12.68
CA PHE A 48 30.72 23.34 -12.00
C PHE A 48 31.87 23.67 -12.93
N LEU A 49 31.84 23.18 -14.17
CA LEU A 49 32.81 23.52 -15.22
C LEU A 49 32.84 25.00 -15.50
N ALA A 50 31.70 25.63 -15.74
CA ALA A 50 31.60 27.08 -15.95
C ALA A 50 32.20 27.88 -14.78
N ARG A 51 32.02 27.43 -13.55
CA ARG A 51 32.61 28.08 -12.35
C ARG A 51 34.12 27.85 -12.23
N ILE A 52 34.63 26.70 -12.66
CA ILE A 52 36.08 26.43 -12.70
C ILE A 52 36.73 27.30 -13.75
N GLN A 53 36.09 27.49 -14.90
CA GLN A 53 36.58 28.31 -16.01
C GLN A 53 36.46 29.84 -15.75
N ALA A 54 35.37 30.29 -15.12
CA ALA A 54 35.12 31.69 -14.85
C ALA A 54 36.15 32.34 -13.87
N ASP A 55 36.84 31.53 -13.10
CA ASP A 55 37.84 32.01 -12.12
C ASP A 55 39.16 32.50 -12.78
N THR A 56 39.30 32.36 -14.11
CA THR A 56 40.48 32.78 -14.87
C THR A 56 40.42 34.23 -15.40
N THR A 57 39.22 34.85 -15.42
CA THR A 57 39.05 36.11 -16.18
C THR A 57 38.72 37.34 -15.32
N ALA A 58 38.44 37.21 -14.03
CA ALA A 58 37.95 38.29 -13.21
C ALA A 58 38.93 38.68 -12.09
N ALA A 59 39.86 39.58 -12.41
CA ALA A 59 40.70 40.23 -11.40
C ALA A 59 39.94 41.27 -10.51
N THR A 60 38.62 41.41 -10.64
CA THR A 60 37.90 42.54 -10.05
C THR A 60 36.63 42.17 -9.26
N ASP A 61 36.20 40.92 -9.19
CA ASP A 61 35.01 40.61 -8.40
C ASP A 61 35.25 39.36 -7.50
N LYS A 62 34.71 39.41 -6.30
CA LYS A 62 34.78 38.38 -5.27
C LYS A 62 34.13 37.06 -5.72
N SER A 63 34.59 36.47 -6.82
CA SER A 63 34.23 35.14 -7.21
C SER A 63 34.85 34.17 -6.21
N ILE A 64 34.02 33.47 -5.45
CA ILE A 64 34.48 32.46 -4.52
C ILE A 64 35.12 31.34 -5.33
N ALA A 65 36.44 31.31 -5.33
CA ALA A 65 37.22 30.28 -6.02
C ALA A 65 36.77 28.90 -5.55
N ILE A 66 36.38 28.07 -6.49
CA ILE A 66 35.96 26.70 -6.17
C ILE A 66 37.21 25.94 -5.72
N LYS A 67 37.18 25.48 -4.46
CA LYS A 67 38.25 24.66 -3.91
C LYS A 67 38.19 23.27 -4.54
N LEU A 68 39.27 22.84 -5.20
CA LEU A 68 39.46 21.49 -5.73
C LEU A 68 40.35 20.66 -4.80
N PRO A 69 40.17 19.34 -4.67
CA PRO A 69 39.17 18.53 -5.37
C PRO A 69 37.76 18.71 -4.81
N ARG A 70 36.76 18.39 -5.67
CA ARG A 70 35.35 18.50 -5.33
C ARG A 70 34.54 17.41 -6.04
N LEU A 71 33.43 17.04 -5.43
CA LEU A 71 32.44 16.15 -6.01
C LEU A 71 31.17 16.91 -6.39
N SER A 72 30.58 16.55 -7.51
CA SER A 72 29.19 16.92 -7.81
C SER A 72 28.42 15.70 -8.28
N PHE A 73 27.11 15.72 -8.08
CA PHE A 73 26.26 14.68 -8.61
C PHE A 73 24.96 15.24 -9.14
N GLU A 74 24.39 14.57 -10.12
CA GLU A 74 23.14 14.95 -10.76
C GLU A 74 22.33 13.71 -11.19
N ILE A 75 21.02 13.91 -11.39
CA ILE A 75 20.17 12.91 -12.02
C ILE A 75 20.35 13.06 -13.52
N THR A 76 20.65 11.97 -14.23
CA THR A 76 20.84 11.94 -15.68
C THR A 76 19.58 11.53 -16.41
N ASP A 77 18.89 10.49 -15.91
CA ASP A 77 17.65 10.00 -16.48
C ASP A 77 16.74 9.34 -15.43
N ILE A 78 15.49 9.14 -15.80
CA ILE A 78 14.50 8.36 -15.04
C ILE A 78 13.76 7.49 -16.04
N SER A 79 13.94 6.16 -15.94
CA SER A 79 13.34 5.20 -16.86
C SER A 79 12.51 4.15 -16.10
N PHE A 80 11.43 3.66 -16.72
CA PHE A 80 10.61 2.60 -16.16
C PHE A 80 11.37 1.27 -16.12
N ASP A 81 11.37 0.58 -14.96
CA ASP A 81 11.95 -0.76 -14.85
C ASP A 81 10.94 -1.84 -15.30
N ALA A 82 11.04 -2.24 -16.56
CA ALA A 82 10.17 -3.26 -17.13
C ALA A 82 10.39 -4.66 -16.52
N THR A 83 11.56 -4.93 -15.96
CA THR A 83 11.90 -6.24 -15.37
C THR A 83 11.19 -6.45 -14.01
N SER A 84 10.92 -5.37 -13.30
CA SER A 84 10.25 -5.38 -11.99
C SER A 84 8.76 -5.01 -12.08
N LYS A 85 8.12 -5.27 -13.25
CA LYS A 85 6.69 -4.98 -13.45
C LYS A 85 5.83 -5.85 -12.54
N LEU A 86 5.07 -5.20 -11.66
CA LEU A 86 4.11 -5.84 -10.78
C LEU A 86 2.67 -5.62 -11.28
N ASN A 87 1.74 -6.46 -10.80
CA ASN A 87 0.33 -6.31 -11.14
C ASN A 87 -0.23 -5.00 -10.56
N LYS A 88 -0.86 -4.18 -11.42
CA LYS A 88 -1.43 -2.87 -11.04
C LYS A 88 -2.61 -2.99 -10.06
N PHE A 89 -3.29 -4.13 -10.06
CA PHE A 89 -4.47 -4.36 -9.22
C PHE A 89 -4.12 -4.81 -7.79
N ASN A 90 -2.86 -5.11 -7.52
CA ASN A 90 -2.45 -5.44 -6.17
C ASN A 90 -2.52 -4.20 -5.28
N LYS A 91 -3.35 -4.30 -4.24
CA LYS A 91 -3.45 -3.31 -3.17
C LYS A 91 -2.75 -3.86 -1.93
N ARG A 92 -2.06 -3.02 -1.21
CA ARG A 92 -1.51 -3.35 0.13
C ARG A 92 -2.40 -2.67 1.16
N VAL A 93 -2.95 -3.46 2.05
CA VAL A 93 -3.74 -2.97 3.18
C VAL A 93 -2.84 -2.92 4.40
N LEU A 94 -2.74 -1.75 5.01
CA LEU A 94 -1.88 -1.50 6.17
C LEU A 94 -2.75 -1.01 7.32
N PRO A 95 -2.62 -1.61 8.52
CA PRO A 95 -3.40 -1.19 9.68
C PRO A 95 -3.07 0.25 10.07
N ILE A 96 -4.07 0.95 10.60
CA ILE A 96 -3.88 2.25 11.23
C ILE A 96 -3.78 2.01 12.73
N SER A 97 -2.64 2.38 13.34
CA SER A 97 -2.46 2.22 14.78
C SER A 97 -3.54 2.97 15.56
N GLY A 98 -4.23 2.25 16.44
CA GLY A 98 -5.32 2.79 17.27
C GLY A 98 -6.68 2.96 16.57
N ASN A 99 -6.81 2.49 15.31
CA ASN A 99 -8.10 2.49 14.62
C ASN A 99 -8.43 1.08 14.12
N GLU A 100 -9.48 0.49 14.67
CA GLU A 100 -9.92 -0.86 14.31
C GLU A 100 -10.95 -0.89 13.17
N THR A 101 -11.47 0.26 12.74
CA THR A 101 -12.50 0.37 11.71
C THR A 101 -11.98 0.77 10.33
N LYS A 102 -10.76 1.32 10.30
CA LYS A 102 -10.16 1.84 9.06
C LYS A 102 -8.78 1.25 8.81
N SER A 103 -8.45 1.10 7.56
CA SER A 103 -7.12 0.70 7.08
C SER A 103 -6.59 1.69 6.05
N ASN A 104 -5.27 1.75 5.91
CA ASN A 104 -4.63 2.44 4.80
C ASN A 104 -4.52 1.48 3.61
N VAL A 105 -5.13 1.85 2.51
CA VAL A 105 -5.02 1.12 1.24
C VAL A 105 -4.04 1.85 0.34
N VAL A 106 -3.01 1.14 -0.07
CA VAL A 106 -1.95 1.66 -0.94
C VAL A 106 -1.86 0.80 -2.18
N ASN A 107 -1.92 1.42 -3.35
CA ASN A 107 -1.70 0.72 -4.60
C ASN A 107 -0.25 0.23 -4.70
N GLN A 108 -0.04 -0.85 -5.44
CA GLN A 108 1.29 -1.40 -5.67
C GLN A 108 2.24 -0.33 -6.22
N SER A 109 3.43 -0.20 -5.60
CA SER A 109 4.46 0.73 -6.04
C SER A 109 5.02 0.35 -7.40
N VAL A 110 5.41 1.35 -8.18
CA VAL A 110 5.98 1.19 -9.52
C VAL A 110 7.49 1.37 -9.45
N ALA A 111 8.24 0.44 -10.05
CA ALA A 111 9.69 0.48 -10.08
C ALA A 111 10.21 1.35 -11.23
N TYR A 112 11.17 2.20 -10.91
CA TYR A 112 11.90 3.03 -11.87
C TYR A 112 13.40 2.93 -11.63
N ASN A 113 14.16 2.96 -12.71
CA ASN A 113 15.59 3.13 -12.68
C ASN A 113 15.90 4.63 -12.74
N ILE A 114 16.65 5.11 -11.77
CA ILE A 114 17.12 6.50 -11.73
C ILE A 114 18.61 6.49 -12.02
N GLY A 115 19.00 7.06 -13.15
CA GLY A 115 20.38 7.30 -13.51
C GLY A 115 20.95 8.46 -12.68
N MET A 116 22.08 8.21 -12.03
CA MET A 116 22.82 9.21 -11.25
C MET A 116 24.24 9.28 -11.77
N GLN A 117 24.76 10.47 -11.95
CA GLN A 117 26.16 10.66 -12.32
C GLN A 117 26.89 11.39 -11.19
N LEU A 118 27.99 10.79 -10.72
CA LEU A 118 28.93 11.40 -9.80
C LEU A 118 30.15 11.90 -10.55
N ASN A 119 30.45 13.19 -10.46
CA ASN A 119 31.60 13.78 -11.10
C ASN A 119 32.65 14.18 -10.06
N ILE A 120 33.88 13.73 -10.25
CA ILE A 120 35.05 14.06 -9.44
C ILE A 120 35.85 15.10 -10.21
N TYR A 121 36.07 16.27 -9.61
CA TYR A 121 36.88 17.33 -10.19
C TYR A 121 38.18 17.47 -9.40
N GLY A 122 39.30 17.36 -10.08
CA GLY A 122 40.63 17.54 -9.48
C GLY A 122 41.55 18.39 -10.31
N LYS A 123 42.56 18.96 -9.65
CA LYS A 123 43.67 19.63 -10.30
C LYS A 123 44.87 18.68 -10.49
N ASN A 124 45.04 17.75 -9.53
CA ASN A 124 46.09 16.77 -9.51
C ASN A 124 45.50 15.39 -9.72
N GLN A 125 46.17 14.56 -10.48
CA GLN A 125 45.75 13.21 -10.74
C GLN A 125 45.74 12.34 -9.49
N ASP A 126 46.72 12.51 -8.61
CA ASP A 126 46.82 11.77 -7.36
C ASP A 126 45.58 11.99 -6.45
N ASP A 127 45.11 13.24 -6.31
CA ASP A 127 43.89 13.54 -5.55
C ASP A 127 42.65 12.82 -6.09
N VAL A 128 42.52 12.77 -7.44
CA VAL A 128 41.37 12.16 -8.11
C VAL A 128 41.43 10.63 -7.96
N LEU A 129 42.61 10.03 -8.10
CA LEU A 129 42.82 8.61 -7.91
C LEU A 129 42.54 8.16 -6.48
N GLN A 130 42.97 8.92 -5.47
CA GLN A 130 42.66 8.64 -4.07
C GLN A 130 41.15 8.61 -3.82
N ILE A 131 40.39 9.54 -4.41
CA ILE A 131 38.92 9.56 -4.31
C ILE A 131 38.30 8.35 -5.02
N PHE A 132 38.78 8.07 -6.24
CA PHE A 132 38.26 7.02 -7.08
C PHE A 132 38.46 5.63 -6.45
N GLU A 133 39.65 5.36 -5.91
CA GLU A 133 39.96 4.12 -5.22
C GLU A 133 39.18 3.89 -3.92
N GLN A 134 38.73 4.95 -3.26
CA GLN A 134 37.85 4.82 -2.08
C GLN A 134 36.42 4.44 -2.47
N ILE A 135 35.97 4.78 -3.69
CA ILE A 135 34.62 4.52 -4.17
C ILE A 135 34.48 3.10 -4.70
N LEU A 136 35.41 2.66 -5.56
CA LEU A 136 35.28 1.39 -6.29
C LEU A 136 35.03 0.14 -5.41
N PRO A 137 35.76 -0.08 -4.31
CA PRO A 137 35.58 -1.30 -3.50
C PRO A 137 34.21 -1.37 -2.81
N THR A 138 33.50 -0.24 -2.67
CA THR A 138 32.17 -0.20 -2.05
C THR A 138 31.10 -0.82 -2.96
N PHE A 139 31.34 -0.84 -4.28
CA PHE A 139 30.39 -1.34 -5.27
C PHE A 139 30.89 -2.65 -5.90
N ALA A 140 30.39 -3.78 -5.39
CA ALA A 140 30.77 -5.11 -5.89
C ALA A 140 29.53 -6.01 -6.21
N PRO A 141 28.80 -5.80 -7.29
CA PRO A 141 28.68 -4.61 -8.15
C PRO A 141 27.70 -3.56 -7.59
N GLU A 142 26.97 -3.86 -6.51
CA GLU A 142 25.93 -3.02 -5.94
C GLU A 142 26.15 -2.70 -4.46
N TYR A 143 25.60 -1.58 -4.05
CA TYR A 143 25.46 -1.18 -2.66
C TYR A 143 23.99 -0.91 -2.36
N THR A 144 23.41 -1.60 -1.40
CA THR A 144 21.98 -1.47 -1.08
C THR A 144 21.76 -0.54 0.12
N VAL A 145 20.84 0.40 -0.03
CA VAL A 145 20.41 1.33 1.02
C VAL A 145 18.93 1.19 1.30
N ALA A 146 18.53 1.28 2.55
CA ALA A 146 17.13 1.24 2.96
C ALA A 146 16.54 2.65 2.97
N ILE A 147 15.46 2.85 2.20
CA ILE A 147 14.75 4.13 2.11
C ILE A 147 13.31 3.96 2.57
N LYS A 148 12.82 4.87 3.41
CA LYS A 148 11.41 4.90 3.83
C LYS A 148 10.56 5.46 2.69
N ASP A 149 9.68 4.62 2.12
CA ASP A 149 8.87 4.95 0.94
C ASP A 149 7.83 6.02 1.22
N MET A 150 7.14 5.90 2.35
CA MET A 150 6.02 6.79 2.71
C MET A 150 6.11 7.24 4.16
N GLU A 151 5.56 8.42 4.41
CA GLU A 151 5.29 8.90 5.77
C GLU A 151 3.97 8.27 6.25
N GLY A 152 3.95 7.72 7.47
CA GLY A 152 2.79 7.06 8.08
C GLY A 152 2.90 5.55 8.12
N PRO A 153 2.60 4.80 7.04
CA PRO A 153 2.58 3.32 7.06
C PRO A 153 3.91 2.63 7.34
N GLY A 154 5.03 3.37 7.36
CA GLY A 154 6.32 2.85 7.84
C GLY A 154 6.98 1.80 6.94
N THR A 155 6.63 1.73 5.67
CA THR A 155 7.28 0.81 4.72
C THR A 155 8.68 1.28 4.36
N VAL A 156 9.65 0.39 4.56
CA VAL A 156 11.04 0.59 4.16
C VAL A 156 11.30 -0.28 2.94
N THR A 157 11.91 0.30 1.92
CA THR A 157 12.27 -0.42 0.69
C THR A 157 13.77 -0.36 0.49
N ASP A 158 14.35 -1.50 0.18
CA ASP A 158 15.75 -1.62 -0.17
C ASP A 158 15.96 -1.12 -1.61
N VAL A 159 16.89 -0.18 -1.75
CA VAL A 159 17.24 0.46 -3.00
C VAL A 159 18.66 0.07 -3.37
N PRO A 160 18.85 -0.83 -4.32
CA PRO A 160 20.18 -1.15 -4.84
C PRO A 160 20.70 -0.01 -5.70
N ILE A 161 21.97 0.33 -5.49
CA ILE A 161 22.75 1.32 -6.24
C ILE A 161 23.83 0.56 -6.94
N VAL A 162 23.78 0.52 -8.27
CA VAL A 162 24.71 -0.23 -9.12
C VAL A 162 25.62 0.74 -9.85
N LEU A 163 26.93 0.55 -9.77
CA LEU A 163 27.88 1.27 -10.60
C LEU A 163 27.86 0.66 -12.00
N THR A 164 27.40 1.43 -12.99
CA THR A 164 27.20 0.96 -14.37
C THR A 164 28.35 1.31 -15.31
N GLY A 165 29.07 2.39 -15.04
CA GLY A 165 30.16 2.79 -15.88
C GLY A 165 31.04 3.88 -15.28
N THR A 166 32.20 4.05 -15.85
CA THR A 166 33.14 5.12 -15.50
C THR A 166 33.69 5.75 -16.75
N SER A 167 33.78 7.06 -16.81
CA SER A 167 34.45 7.79 -17.89
C SER A 167 35.49 8.74 -17.33
N ILE A 168 36.64 8.78 -17.98
CA ILE A 168 37.80 9.59 -17.62
C ILE A 168 37.97 10.65 -18.67
N GLN A 169 37.94 11.92 -18.29
CA GLN A 169 38.20 13.04 -19.18
C GLN A 169 39.31 13.89 -18.56
N ASP A 170 40.39 14.01 -19.31
CA ASP A 170 41.48 14.88 -18.97
C ASP A 170 41.47 16.01 -20.02
N ASP A 171 40.81 17.10 -19.70
CA ASP A 171 40.73 18.29 -20.56
C ASP A 171 42.03 19.07 -20.45
N TYR A 172 42.89 18.85 -21.42
CA TYR A 172 44.04 19.68 -21.66
C TYR A 172 43.79 20.52 -22.91
N GLU A 173 43.19 21.67 -22.72
CA GLU A 173 42.93 22.60 -23.82
C GLU A 173 43.79 23.85 -23.61
N GLY A 174 44.77 24.06 -24.50
CA GLY A 174 45.50 25.31 -24.67
C GLY A 174 46.83 25.44 -23.91
N ASP A 175 47.36 26.64 -23.91
CA ASP A 175 48.66 27.09 -23.47
C ASP A 175 49.05 26.68 -22.02
N PHE A 176 50.34 26.59 -21.69
CA PHE A 176 50.91 26.20 -20.39
C PHE A 176 50.35 26.99 -19.17
N GLN A 177 49.59 28.05 -19.41
CA GLN A 177 48.95 28.86 -18.38
C GLN A 177 47.51 28.46 -18.06
N THR A 178 46.88 27.60 -18.84
CA THR A 178 45.50 27.19 -18.59
C THR A 178 45.44 26.13 -17.51
N ARG A 179 44.45 26.28 -16.59
CA ARG A 179 44.25 25.35 -15.46
C ARG A 179 43.77 23.99 -16.02
N ARG A 180 44.59 22.98 -15.87
CA ARG A 180 44.20 21.57 -16.15
C ARG A 180 43.13 21.16 -15.16
N SER A 181 41.99 20.68 -15.65
CA SER A 181 40.96 20.05 -14.83
C SER A 181 40.80 18.59 -15.25
N ILE A 182 41.00 17.71 -14.29
CA ILE A 182 40.81 16.28 -14.47
C ILE A 182 39.40 15.96 -13.96
N ILE A 183 38.63 15.25 -14.79
CA ILE A 183 37.25 14.92 -14.49
C ILE A 183 37.03 13.42 -14.64
N TYR A 184 36.67 12.75 -13.55
CA TYR A 184 36.20 11.38 -13.58
C TYR A 184 34.70 11.38 -13.33
N ALA A 185 33.93 10.80 -14.25
CA ALA A 185 32.51 10.63 -14.11
C ALA A 185 32.16 9.14 -13.88
N LEU A 186 31.40 8.88 -12.85
CA LEU A 186 30.91 7.57 -12.49
C LEU A 186 29.39 7.57 -12.67
N ASP A 187 28.90 6.63 -13.45
CA ASP A 187 27.48 6.46 -13.74
C ASP A 187 26.91 5.35 -12.85
N PHE A 188 25.80 5.66 -12.18
CA PHE A 188 25.11 4.75 -11.28
C PHE A 188 23.64 4.60 -11.70
N THR A 189 23.10 3.43 -11.46
CA THR A 189 21.67 3.16 -11.58
C THR A 189 21.10 2.80 -10.22
N MET A 190 20.06 3.54 -9.76
CA MET A 190 19.32 3.26 -8.55
C MET A 190 17.94 2.71 -8.90
N LYS A 191 17.58 1.54 -8.34
CA LYS A 191 16.24 0.96 -8.52
C LYS A 191 15.31 1.45 -7.42
N VAL A 192 14.47 2.42 -7.73
CA VAL A 192 13.60 3.08 -6.76
C VAL A 192 12.14 2.73 -7.04
N ARG A 193 11.35 2.55 -5.99
CA ARG A 193 9.91 2.29 -6.11
C ARG A 193 9.13 3.55 -5.74
N PHE A 194 8.23 3.96 -6.64
CA PHE A 194 7.33 5.09 -6.40
C PHE A 194 5.96 4.56 -5.98
N ALA A 195 5.55 4.89 -4.76
CA ALA A 195 4.22 4.60 -4.26
C ALA A 195 3.25 5.73 -4.61
N GLY A 196 1.99 5.37 -4.86
CA GLY A 196 0.90 6.33 -5.06
C GLY A 196 0.45 6.99 -3.75
N GLY A 197 -0.64 7.74 -3.82
CA GLY A 197 -1.31 8.28 -2.63
C GLY A 197 -1.93 7.17 -1.80
N VAL A 198 -2.06 7.41 -0.49
CA VAL A 198 -2.75 6.54 0.45
C VAL A 198 -4.24 6.86 0.42
N SER A 199 -5.08 5.85 0.32
CA SER A 199 -6.53 5.95 0.52
C SER A 199 -6.93 5.24 1.82
N GLU A 200 -7.97 5.73 2.48
CA GLU A 200 -8.57 5.05 3.62
C GLU A 200 -9.59 4.03 3.11
N GLY A 201 -9.48 2.79 3.57
CA GLY A 201 -10.45 1.72 3.34
C GLY A 201 -11.13 1.33 4.64
N LYS A 202 -12.33 0.80 4.55
CA LYS A 202 -13.05 0.21 5.67
C LYS A 202 -12.60 -1.23 5.88
N ILE A 203 -12.69 -1.74 7.10
CA ILE A 203 -12.34 -3.12 7.45
C ILE A 203 -13.64 -3.88 7.69
N ILE A 204 -13.84 -5.00 6.98
CA ILE A 204 -14.90 -5.96 7.27
C ILE A 204 -14.46 -6.75 8.50
N ARG A 205 -15.23 -6.68 9.60
CA ARG A 205 -14.89 -7.34 10.86
C ARG A 205 -15.53 -8.71 11.00
N THR A 206 -16.73 -8.86 10.48
CA THR A 206 -17.50 -10.07 10.67
C THR A 206 -18.19 -10.45 9.36
N ILE A 207 -18.08 -11.68 8.98
CA ILE A 207 -18.81 -12.27 7.86
C ILE A 207 -19.61 -13.43 8.42
N ASP A 208 -20.94 -13.30 8.48
CA ASP A 208 -21.85 -14.40 8.85
C ASP A 208 -22.45 -15.01 7.60
N THR A 209 -22.14 -16.25 7.29
CA THR A 209 -22.72 -17.00 6.16
C THR A 209 -23.55 -18.14 6.70
N PHE A 210 -24.80 -18.23 6.24
CA PHE A 210 -25.70 -19.32 6.58
C PHE A 210 -25.73 -20.29 5.41
N PHE A 211 -25.34 -21.54 5.64
CA PHE A 211 -25.53 -22.63 4.70
C PHE A 211 -26.80 -23.38 5.12
N TYR A 212 -27.72 -23.52 4.19
CA TYR A 212 -28.92 -24.30 4.39
C TYR A 212 -28.73 -25.63 3.64
N SER A 213 -28.96 -26.78 4.32
CA SER A 213 -29.02 -28.04 3.60
C SER A 213 -30.33 -28.12 2.82
N ASP A 214 -30.27 -28.65 1.61
CA ASP A 214 -31.38 -28.71 0.63
C ASP A 214 -32.44 -29.79 1.00
N ILE A 215 -32.47 -30.23 2.25
CA ILE A 215 -33.41 -31.22 2.74
C ILE A 215 -34.67 -30.52 3.24
N GLU A 216 -35.67 -30.42 2.37
CA GLU A 216 -37.07 -30.06 2.68
C GLU A 216 -37.25 -29.04 3.80
N ASN A 217 -36.78 -27.83 3.60
CA ASN A 217 -37.11 -26.76 4.52
C ASN A 217 -38.60 -26.42 4.42
N PRO A 218 -39.35 -26.57 5.50
CA PRO A 218 -40.74 -26.18 5.48
C PRO A 218 -40.88 -24.69 5.18
N SER A 219 -41.91 -24.33 4.45
CA SER A 219 -42.18 -22.92 4.12
C SER A 219 -43.66 -22.63 4.33
N ALA A 220 -43.99 -21.37 4.51
CA ALA A 220 -45.35 -20.85 4.61
C ALA A 220 -45.40 -19.42 4.07
N GLN A 221 -46.59 -18.92 3.78
CA GLN A 221 -46.79 -17.52 3.44
C GLN A 221 -47.55 -16.83 4.56
N VAL A 222 -47.26 -15.54 4.81
CA VAL A 222 -47.98 -14.72 5.74
C VAL A 222 -49.37 -14.42 5.18
N ASN A 223 -50.39 -14.76 5.95
CA ASN A 223 -51.80 -14.56 5.59
C ASN A 223 -52.49 -13.57 6.55
N SER A 224 -52.10 -12.32 6.50
CA SER A 224 -52.79 -11.25 7.21
C SER A 224 -52.45 -9.90 6.57
N ASN A 225 -53.36 -8.93 6.71
CA ASN A 225 -53.13 -7.57 6.27
C ASN A 225 -52.06 -6.92 7.15
N ASN A 226 -50.79 -7.15 6.83
CA ASN A 226 -49.60 -6.65 7.51
C ASN A 226 -49.54 -6.99 9.01
N ILE A 227 -48.72 -7.93 9.36
CA ILE A 227 -48.36 -8.20 10.75
C ILE A 227 -47.55 -7.02 11.25
N SER A 228 -48.00 -6.37 12.30
CA SER A 228 -47.32 -5.23 12.88
C SER A 228 -47.11 -5.49 14.38
N ASP A 229 -45.86 -5.52 14.79
CA ASP A 229 -45.40 -5.67 16.18
C ASP A 229 -46.11 -6.78 16.96
N THR A 230 -46.18 -7.97 16.37
CA THR A 230 -46.80 -9.13 17.05
C THR A 230 -45.92 -10.37 16.90
N ALA A 231 -45.92 -11.24 17.89
CA ALA A 231 -45.26 -12.53 17.86
C ALA A 231 -46.10 -13.62 17.17
N THR A 232 -47.43 -13.43 17.06
CA THR A 232 -48.32 -14.39 16.41
C THR A 232 -48.52 -14.04 14.95
N ILE A 233 -48.15 -14.95 14.08
CA ILE A 233 -48.13 -14.78 12.62
C ILE A 233 -49.20 -15.73 12.03
N ALA A 234 -50.20 -15.18 11.36
CA ALA A 234 -51.12 -15.96 10.58
C ALA A 234 -50.45 -16.41 9.29
N ILE A 235 -50.56 -17.67 8.96
CA ILE A 235 -49.90 -18.31 7.81
C ILE A 235 -50.86 -19.11 6.95
N ASP A 236 -50.52 -19.22 5.67
CA ASP A 236 -51.14 -20.16 4.72
C ASP A 236 -50.08 -20.82 3.80
N ASN A 237 -50.54 -21.57 2.81
CA ASN A 237 -49.66 -22.22 1.84
C ASN A 237 -48.49 -23.00 2.47
N VAL A 238 -48.74 -23.67 3.60
CA VAL A 238 -47.73 -24.41 4.33
C VAL A 238 -47.25 -25.63 3.53
N ILE A 239 -45.96 -25.65 3.19
CA ILE A 239 -45.25 -26.75 2.55
C ILE A 239 -44.34 -27.40 3.60
N GLY A 240 -44.35 -28.74 3.66
CA GLY A 240 -43.58 -29.49 4.68
C GLY A 240 -44.26 -29.54 6.04
N THR A 241 -43.54 -29.90 7.07
CA THR A 241 -44.02 -30.04 8.45
C THR A 241 -43.35 -29.00 9.38
N LEU A 242 -44.15 -28.10 9.95
CA LEU A 242 -43.68 -27.15 10.94
C LEU A 242 -43.51 -27.85 12.30
N ARG A 243 -42.48 -27.47 13.03
CA ARG A 243 -42.19 -27.97 14.39
C ARG A 243 -41.75 -26.81 15.30
N GLU A 244 -42.11 -26.91 16.58
CA GLU A 244 -41.60 -25.99 17.57
C GLU A 244 -40.07 -26.05 17.67
N GLY A 245 -39.44 -24.90 17.90
CA GLY A 245 -38.00 -24.77 17.93
C GLY A 245 -37.30 -24.59 16.57
N GLN A 246 -38.02 -24.70 15.43
CA GLN A 246 -37.46 -24.35 14.12
C GLN A 246 -37.14 -22.86 14.05
N THR A 247 -36.03 -22.53 13.38
CA THR A 247 -35.66 -21.13 13.11
C THR A 247 -36.38 -20.62 11.87
N MET A 248 -37.04 -19.46 11.99
CA MET A 248 -37.75 -18.80 10.91
C MET A 248 -36.91 -17.69 10.28
N THR A 249 -36.92 -17.62 8.97
CA THR A 249 -36.35 -16.53 8.18
C THR A 249 -37.32 -16.03 7.13
N PHE A 250 -37.21 -14.76 6.72
CA PHE A 250 -38.05 -14.17 5.67
C PHE A 250 -37.29 -13.06 4.94
N GLU A 251 -37.71 -12.76 3.72
CA GLU A 251 -37.14 -11.67 2.93
C GLU A 251 -37.46 -10.31 3.55
N GLY A 252 -36.46 -9.45 3.70
CA GLY A 252 -36.58 -8.15 4.35
C GLY A 252 -36.39 -8.17 5.87
N MET A 253 -35.95 -9.30 6.44
CA MET A 253 -35.65 -9.40 7.86
C MET A 253 -34.57 -8.38 8.27
N PRO A 254 -34.79 -7.56 9.33
CA PRO A 254 -33.81 -6.58 9.76
C PRO A 254 -32.48 -7.25 10.13
N ARG A 255 -31.40 -6.78 9.52
CA ARG A 255 -30.04 -7.22 9.87
C ARG A 255 -29.59 -6.42 11.09
N SER A 256 -29.55 -7.05 12.26
CA SER A 256 -29.02 -6.45 13.48
C SER A 256 -27.65 -7.00 13.81
N SER A 257 -26.78 -6.18 14.37
CA SER A 257 -25.47 -6.58 14.90
C SER A 257 -25.55 -7.60 16.04
N THR A 258 -26.73 -7.75 16.65
CA THR A 258 -27.04 -8.75 17.66
C THR A 258 -28.19 -9.62 17.15
N TYR A 259 -27.88 -10.52 16.25
CA TYR A 259 -28.89 -11.41 15.69
C TYR A 259 -29.31 -12.47 16.71
N VAL A 260 -30.57 -12.41 17.16
CA VAL A 260 -31.23 -13.49 17.91
C VAL A 260 -32.09 -14.26 16.91
N PRO A 261 -31.81 -15.56 16.66
CA PRO A 261 -32.65 -16.36 15.74
C PRO A 261 -34.11 -16.32 16.16
N LEU A 262 -35.00 -15.99 15.21
CA LEU A 262 -36.42 -16.15 15.39
C LEU A 262 -36.77 -17.62 15.41
N THR A 263 -37.31 -18.12 16.48
CA THR A 263 -37.72 -19.52 16.61
C THR A 263 -39.23 -19.63 16.77
N ILE A 264 -39.79 -20.70 16.22
CA ILE A 264 -41.20 -21.06 16.48
C ILE A 264 -41.31 -21.47 17.96
N VAL A 265 -42.12 -20.78 18.71
CA VAL A 265 -42.41 -21.09 20.10
C VAL A 265 -43.62 -22.01 20.22
N THR A 266 -44.68 -21.71 19.49
CA THR A 266 -45.89 -22.57 19.41
C THR A 266 -46.47 -22.57 18.02
N ILE A 267 -47.17 -23.66 17.70
CA ILE A 267 -47.90 -23.86 16.44
C ILE A 267 -49.37 -24.00 16.79
N SER A 268 -50.22 -23.34 16.02
CA SER A 268 -51.67 -23.42 16.25
C SER A 268 -52.23 -24.81 16.04
N ASP A 269 -53.06 -25.26 16.95
CA ASP A 269 -53.84 -26.48 16.82
C ASP A 269 -55.02 -26.33 15.82
N THR A 270 -55.32 -25.08 15.42
CA THR A 270 -56.37 -24.83 14.42
C THR A 270 -55.79 -25.09 13.02
N LEU A 271 -56.38 -26.09 12.35
CA LEU A 271 -55.94 -26.51 11.03
C LEU A 271 -56.88 -25.97 9.94
N ILE A 272 -56.29 -25.44 8.88
CA ILE A 272 -56.99 -25.18 7.61
C ILE A 272 -56.42 -26.16 6.56
N ASN A 273 -57.26 -26.99 5.97
CA ASN A 273 -56.86 -28.04 5.06
C ASN A 273 -55.78 -29.00 5.62
N GLY A 274 -55.84 -29.28 6.94
CA GLY A 274 -54.88 -30.15 7.60
C GLY A 274 -53.54 -29.53 7.91
N LYS A 275 -53.39 -28.21 7.75
CA LYS A 275 -52.17 -27.46 8.02
C LYS A 275 -52.42 -26.38 9.05
N PRO A 276 -51.45 -26.03 9.92
CA PRO A 276 -51.59 -24.97 10.89
C PRO A 276 -51.83 -23.62 10.23
N ASN A 277 -52.67 -22.78 10.82
CA ASN A 277 -53.05 -21.46 10.30
C ASN A 277 -52.32 -20.31 10.96
N SER A 278 -51.57 -20.55 12.05
CA SER A 278 -50.73 -19.56 12.67
C SER A 278 -49.57 -20.18 13.46
N ILE A 279 -48.55 -19.41 13.65
CA ILE A 279 -47.39 -19.72 14.50
C ILE A 279 -47.13 -18.58 15.45
N THR A 280 -46.54 -18.85 16.61
CA THR A 280 -45.98 -17.83 17.50
C THR A 280 -44.47 -17.96 17.49
N VAL A 281 -43.79 -16.82 17.30
CA VAL A 281 -42.32 -16.74 17.24
C VAL A 281 -41.77 -16.06 18.50
N SER A 282 -40.46 -16.21 18.72
CA SER A 282 -39.74 -15.79 19.93
C SER A 282 -39.73 -14.28 20.18
N SER A 283 -40.02 -13.45 19.18
CA SER A 283 -40.15 -11.99 19.35
C SER A 283 -41.10 -11.39 18.35
N ASN A 284 -41.65 -10.21 18.68
CA ASN A 284 -42.57 -9.48 17.83
C ASN A 284 -41.94 -9.13 16.49
N GLN A 285 -42.72 -9.25 15.44
CA GLN A 285 -42.28 -8.97 14.06
C GLN A 285 -43.29 -8.07 13.34
N THR A 286 -42.77 -7.34 12.37
CA THR A 286 -43.54 -6.63 11.34
C THR A 286 -43.23 -7.22 9.99
N ILE A 287 -44.18 -7.93 9.41
CA ILE A 287 -43.99 -8.68 8.17
C ILE A 287 -45.11 -8.37 7.18
N PRO A 288 -44.81 -7.97 5.95
CA PRO A 288 -45.84 -7.73 4.93
C PRO A 288 -46.65 -8.97 4.60
N ASN A 289 -47.87 -8.77 4.14
CA ASN A 289 -48.71 -9.88 3.64
C ASN A 289 -48.06 -10.59 2.46
N ASN A 290 -48.32 -11.90 2.29
CA ASN A 290 -47.75 -12.76 1.26
C ASN A 290 -46.22 -12.92 1.28
N THR A 291 -45.55 -12.48 2.37
CA THR A 291 -44.12 -12.75 2.51
C THR A 291 -43.88 -14.24 2.71
N LEU A 292 -42.91 -14.79 1.97
CA LEU A 292 -42.49 -16.17 2.13
C LEU A 292 -41.68 -16.35 3.40
N LEU A 293 -42.11 -17.26 4.27
CA LEU A 293 -41.40 -17.70 5.46
C LEU A 293 -40.70 -19.02 5.17
N THR A 294 -39.45 -19.15 5.56
CA THR A 294 -38.69 -20.40 5.45
C THR A 294 -38.27 -20.85 6.85
N PHE A 295 -38.44 -22.14 7.14
CA PHE A 295 -38.18 -22.72 8.45
C PHE A 295 -37.05 -23.75 8.36
N ILE A 296 -36.16 -23.74 9.34
CA ILE A 296 -34.96 -24.59 9.36
C ILE A 296 -35.04 -25.50 10.59
N ASN A 297 -34.84 -26.79 10.39
CA ASN A 297 -34.81 -27.76 11.48
C ASN A 297 -33.59 -27.58 12.39
N LYS A 298 -33.82 -27.60 13.70
CA LYS A 298 -32.75 -27.39 14.72
C LYS A 298 -31.90 -28.65 14.97
N ASN A 299 -32.21 -29.76 14.34
CA ASN A 299 -31.57 -31.05 14.63
C ASN A 299 -30.46 -31.36 13.64
N GLY A 300 -29.23 -31.15 14.08
CA GLY A 300 -28.11 -32.04 13.74
C GLY A 300 -27.26 -31.70 12.56
N GLU A 301 -27.28 -30.48 12.05
CA GLU A 301 -26.31 -30.10 11.02
C GLU A 301 -25.60 -28.81 11.41
N GLU A 302 -24.27 -28.86 11.31
CA GLU A 302 -23.36 -27.78 11.57
C GLU A 302 -23.75 -26.53 10.76
N ASN A 303 -24.29 -25.54 11.45
CA ASN A 303 -24.55 -24.23 10.84
C ASN A 303 -23.22 -23.50 10.77
N VAL A 304 -22.58 -23.51 9.60
CA VAL A 304 -21.49 -22.57 9.35
C VAL A 304 -22.10 -21.20 9.17
N ARG A 305 -21.89 -20.34 10.16
CA ARG A 305 -22.37 -18.96 10.12
C ARG A 305 -21.25 -18.06 9.64
N ILE A 306 -21.39 -17.44 8.47
CA ILE A 306 -20.54 -16.36 8.01
C ILE A 306 -21.41 -15.09 7.97
N ALA A 307 -21.26 -14.17 8.90
CA ALA A 307 -21.96 -12.89 8.86
C ALA A 307 -21.04 -11.82 8.31
N VAL A 308 -21.38 -11.26 7.16
CA VAL A 308 -20.72 -10.06 6.64
C VAL A 308 -21.46 -8.84 7.19
N GLY A 309 -20.99 -8.34 8.31
CA GLY A 309 -21.47 -7.11 8.90
C GLY A 309 -20.51 -5.97 8.63
N ALA A 310 -20.79 -5.13 7.64
CA ALA A 310 -20.20 -3.81 7.62
C ALA A 310 -20.89 -2.98 8.71
N ASN A 311 -20.14 -2.42 9.64
CA ASN A 311 -20.67 -1.62 10.73
C ASN A 311 -21.18 -0.24 10.29
N ASP A 312 -21.31 0.00 8.98
CA ASP A 312 -21.78 1.26 8.40
C ASP A 312 -22.75 0.98 7.25
N GLU A 313 -23.89 1.64 7.28
CA GLU A 313 -24.70 1.91 6.09
C GLU A 313 -23.99 2.98 5.24
N PRO A 314 -23.78 2.79 4.01
CA PRO A 314 -24.40 1.93 2.99
C PRO A 314 -23.60 0.69 2.60
N PRO A 315 -24.12 -0.12 1.64
CA PRO A 315 -23.57 -1.46 1.34
C PRO A 315 -22.09 -1.46 0.96
N LEU A 316 -21.46 -2.61 1.14
CA LEU A 316 -20.08 -2.91 0.75
C LEU A 316 -19.75 -2.29 -0.60
N ASP A 317 -18.77 -1.39 -0.63
CA ASP A 317 -18.25 -0.85 -1.88
C ASP A 317 -17.00 -1.64 -2.32
N ASP A 318 -16.57 -1.44 -3.57
CA ASP A 318 -15.46 -2.19 -4.19
C ASP A 318 -14.11 -2.06 -3.46
N ASP A 319 -14.05 -1.25 -2.37
CA ASP A 319 -12.83 -0.99 -1.61
C ASP A 319 -12.70 -1.87 -0.35
N ASP A 320 -13.70 -2.70 -0.02
CA ASP A 320 -13.69 -3.55 1.15
C ASP A 320 -12.81 -4.79 0.99
N THR A 321 -11.98 -5.06 2.00
CA THR A 321 -11.11 -6.24 2.03
C THR A 321 -11.71 -7.31 2.92
N ILE A 322 -11.97 -8.49 2.34
CA ILE A 322 -12.51 -9.66 3.04
C ILE A 322 -11.36 -10.51 3.56
N THR A 323 -11.24 -10.67 4.88
CA THR A 323 -10.39 -11.69 5.48
C THR A 323 -11.25 -12.85 5.94
N THR A 324 -11.12 -14.02 5.31
CA THR A 324 -11.89 -15.22 5.63
C THR A 324 -11.09 -16.06 6.63
N THR A 325 -11.60 -16.23 7.85
CA THR A 325 -11.06 -17.19 8.81
C THR A 325 -12.05 -18.35 8.92
N PHE A 326 -11.66 -19.53 8.48
CA PHE A 326 -12.47 -20.75 8.65
C PHE A 326 -12.07 -21.37 10.00
N GLY A 327 -13.00 -21.40 10.95
CA GLY A 327 -12.88 -22.17 12.18
C GLY A 327 -13.89 -23.32 12.13
N PHE A 328 -13.40 -24.57 12.13
CA PHE A 328 -14.23 -25.72 12.41
C PHE A 328 -14.19 -25.96 13.93
N ASP A 329 -15.30 -25.75 14.59
CA ASP A 329 -15.45 -26.13 16.01
C ASP A 329 -15.98 -27.57 16.02
N HIS A 330 -15.08 -28.49 16.33
CA HIS A 330 -15.43 -29.87 16.63
C HIS A 330 -15.80 -29.94 18.10
N GLY A 331 -17.11 -29.80 18.38
CA GLY A 331 -17.70 -30.09 19.69
C GLY A 331 -17.76 -31.58 20.01
#